data_fa764922bcdd42495b9c0091166e8c69
#
_entry.id   fa764922bcdd42495b9c0091166e8c69
#
_cell.length_a   1.000
_cell.length_b   1.000
_cell.length_c   1.000
_cell.angle_alpha   90.00
_cell.angle_beta   90.00
_cell.angle_gamma   90.00
#
_symmetry.space_group_name_H-M   'P 1'
#
loop_
_entity.id
_entity.type
_entity.pdbx_description
1 polymer ?
#
loop_
_entity_poly.entity_id
_entity_poly.type
_entity_poly.pdbx_seq_one_letter_code
_entity_poly.pdbx_strand_id
1 'polypeptide(L)'
;SINNVLNYFQDDLKKVNYIIGHNVKFDRNILGAEFLRLGLNDVFAEKKLIDTCNDETANLCKIKGGRGGKFKFPTLSELYIFVFKENFDEAHNAAADVEATSRVFLELLRLDKLHPSAFENQKLETAEILEKRNPFQLIALTHQNFKLASNATKN
;
A
#
# COMPACT_ATOMS: atom_id res chain seq x y z
N SER A 1 -10.21 -21.77 -8.50
CA SER A 1 -10.60 -22.00 -7.11
C SER A 1 -9.78 -21.09 -6.19
N ILE A 2 -10.26 -20.83 -4.99
CA ILE A 2 -9.54 -20.01 -3.98
C ILE A 2 -8.16 -20.62 -3.68
N ASN A 3 -8.04 -21.94 -3.65
CA ASN A 3 -6.76 -22.63 -3.46
C ASN A 3 -5.70 -22.20 -4.47
N ASN A 4 -6.05 -22.10 -5.75
CA ASN A 4 -5.10 -21.69 -6.77
C ASN A 4 -4.65 -20.24 -6.55
N VAL A 5 -5.58 -19.36 -6.21
CA VAL A 5 -5.27 -17.95 -5.93
C VAL A 5 -4.31 -17.83 -4.75
N LEU A 6 -4.58 -18.55 -3.65
CA LEU A 6 -3.73 -18.50 -2.46
C LEU A 6 -2.36 -19.14 -2.69
N ASN A 7 -2.26 -20.18 -3.51
CA ASN A 7 -0.97 -20.77 -3.86
C ASN A 7 -0.11 -19.77 -4.67
N TYR A 8 -0.69 -19.10 -5.68
CA TYR A 8 0.03 -18.04 -6.41
C TYR A 8 0.43 -16.90 -5.48
N PHE A 9 -0.46 -16.49 -4.59
CA PHE A 9 -0.16 -15.45 -3.62
C PHE A 9 0.96 -15.84 -2.66
N GLN A 10 0.99 -17.10 -2.17
CA GLN A 10 2.12 -17.61 -1.37
C GLN A 10 3.45 -17.52 -2.13
N ASP A 11 3.46 -17.84 -3.41
CA ASP A 11 4.68 -17.78 -4.22
C ASP A 11 5.15 -16.34 -4.41
N ASP A 12 4.25 -15.38 -4.48
CA ASP A 12 4.60 -13.96 -4.51
C ASP A 12 5.07 -13.48 -3.13
N LEU A 13 4.44 -13.92 -2.05
CA LEU A 13 4.87 -13.59 -0.70
C LEU A 13 6.29 -14.05 -0.38
N LYS A 14 6.73 -15.19 -0.92
CA LYS A 14 8.12 -15.67 -0.76
C LYS A 14 9.17 -14.73 -1.34
N LYS A 15 8.79 -13.90 -2.31
CA LYS A 15 9.68 -12.99 -3.05
C LYS A 15 9.82 -11.61 -2.39
N VAL A 16 9.00 -11.30 -1.39
CA VAL A 16 8.92 -9.97 -0.77
C VAL A 16 9.18 -10.02 0.74
N ASN A 17 9.68 -8.93 1.29
CA ASN A 17 9.92 -8.77 2.72
C ASN A 17 8.84 -7.93 3.41
N TYR A 18 8.19 -7.05 2.65
CA TYR A 18 7.21 -6.08 3.13
C TYR A 18 5.89 -6.25 2.40
N ILE A 19 4.81 -6.06 3.12
CA ILE A 19 3.47 -5.94 2.57
C ILE A 19 2.95 -4.56 2.95
N ILE A 20 2.55 -3.80 1.95
CA ILE A 20 2.02 -2.45 2.13
C ILE A 20 0.52 -2.51 1.83
N GLY A 21 -0.27 -1.88 2.68
CA GLY A 21 -1.70 -1.78 2.49
C GLY A 21 -2.28 -0.52 3.14
N HIS A 22 -3.56 -0.30 2.91
CA HIS A 22 -4.34 0.71 3.60
C HIS A 22 -5.36 0.02 4.50
N ASN A 23 -5.15 0.06 5.81
CA ASN A 23 -5.83 -0.81 6.80
C ASN A 23 -5.45 -2.31 6.61
N VAL A 24 -4.17 -2.56 6.39
CA VAL A 24 -3.60 -3.86 6.03
C VAL A 24 -3.90 -4.98 7.04
N LYS A 25 -4.21 -4.65 8.28
CA LYS A 25 -4.62 -5.63 9.31
C LYS A 25 -5.91 -6.35 8.93
N PHE A 26 -6.82 -5.67 8.25
CA PHE A 26 -8.07 -6.25 7.77
C PHE A 26 -7.78 -7.35 6.74
N ASP A 27 -6.95 -7.05 5.74
CA ASP A 27 -6.56 -8.00 4.70
C ASP A 27 -5.80 -9.19 5.28
N ARG A 28 -4.86 -8.91 6.20
CA ARG A 28 -4.12 -9.95 6.91
C ARG A 28 -5.04 -10.93 7.65
N ASN A 29 -6.06 -10.43 8.35
CA ASN A 29 -6.96 -11.29 9.11
C ASN A 29 -7.81 -12.18 8.19
N ILE A 30 -8.28 -11.63 7.07
CA ILE A 30 -9.06 -12.39 6.08
C ILE A 30 -8.19 -13.47 5.44
N LEU A 31 -7.02 -13.09 4.94
CA LEU A 31 -6.09 -14.01 4.27
C LEU A 31 -5.58 -15.09 5.23
N GLY A 32 -5.23 -14.73 6.46
CA GLY A 32 -4.81 -15.68 7.49
C GLY A 32 -5.90 -16.71 7.81
N ALA A 33 -7.16 -16.27 7.87
CA ALA A 33 -8.29 -17.19 8.06
C ALA A 33 -8.47 -18.14 6.87
N GLU A 34 -8.26 -17.69 5.63
CA GLU A 34 -8.33 -18.54 4.45
C GLU A 34 -7.15 -19.53 4.39
N PHE A 35 -5.92 -19.10 4.72
CA PHE A 35 -4.79 -20.01 4.85
C PHE A 35 -5.06 -21.11 5.86
N LEU A 36 -5.58 -20.75 7.05
CA LEU A 36 -5.93 -21.72 8.09
C LEU A 36 -7.02 -22.70 7.61
N ARG A 37 -8.06 -22.21 6.96
CA ARG A 37 -9.18 -23.02 6.44
C ARG A 37 -8.72 -24.07 5.44
N LEU A 38 -7.69 -23.77 4.68
CA LEU A 38 -7.14 -24.66 3.64
C LEU A 38 -5.97 -25.51 4.12
N GLY A 39 -5.59 -25.40 5.40
CA GLY A 39 -4.43 -26.11 5.96
C GLY A 39 -3.09 -25.67 5.34
N LEU A 40 -3.03 -24.46 4.82
CA LEU A 40 -1.82 -23.88 4.25
C LEU A 40 -1.03 -23.10 5.33
N ASN A 41 0.29 -23.04 5.17
CA ASN A 41 1.11 -22.20 6.02
C ASN A 41 0.80 -20.72 5.79
N ASP A 42 0.55 -19.98 6.87
CA ASP A 42 0.34 -18.54 6.80
C ASP A 42 1.67 -17.79 6.63
N VAL A 43 2.19 -17.80 5.41
CA VAL A 43 3.41 -17.07 5.05
C VAL A 43 3.24 -15.55 5.19
N PHE A 44 2.00 -15.06 5.16
CA PHE A 44 1.69 -13.64 5.36
C PHE A 44 2.03 -13.17 6.78
N ALA A 45 1.87 -14.05 7.78
CA ALA A 45 2.16 -13.72 9.18
C ALA A 45 3.63 -13.41 9.44
N GLU A 46 4.54 -13.91 8.60
CA GLU A 46 5.99 -13.71 8.72
C GLU A 46 6.47 -12.38 8.10
N LYS A 47 5.60 -11.69 7.39
CA LYS A 47 5.95 -10.46 6.65
C LYS A 47 5.85 -9.21 7.52
N LYS A 48 6.72 -8.26 7.22
CA LYS A 48 6.63 -6.91 7.82
C LYS A 48 5.50 -6.15 7.15
N LEU A 49 4.56 -5.65 7.96
CA LEU A 49 3.41 -4.91 7.48
C LEU A 49 3.66 -3.40 7.58
N ILE A 50 3.34 -2.69 6.52
CA ILE A 50 3.34 -1.24 6.48
C ILE A 50 1.92 -0.79 6.16
N ASP A 51 1.33 -0.03 7.07
CA ASP A 51 -0.04 0.44 6.94
C ASP A 51 -0.04 1.95 6.66
N THR A 52 -0.64 2.35 5.54
CA THR A 52 -0.85 3.76 5.23
C THR A 52 -2.03 4.37 5.96
N CYS A 53 -2.84 3.56 6.68
CA CYS A 53 -3.94 3.98 7.54
C CYS A 53 -3.45 4.00 9.00
N ASN A 54 -2.74 5.04 9.41
CA ASN A 54 -2.08 5.14 10.70
C ASN A 54 -2.19 6.53 11.34
N ASP A 55 -1.61 6.72 12.53
CA ASP A 55 -1.62 8.00 13.24
C ASP A 55 -0.89 9.12 12.47
N GLU A 56 0.17 8.82 11.70
CA GLU A 56 0.88 9.82 10.91
C GLU A 56 -0.02 10.38 9.81
N THR A 57 -0.68 9.52 9.06
CA THR A 57 -1.60 9.94 7.99
C THR A 57 -2.88 10.58 8.54
N ALA A 58 -3.37 10.15 9.70
CA ALA A 58 -4.47 10.82 10.39
C ALA A 58 -4.09 12.26 10.78
N ASN A 59 -2.89 12.45 11.37
CA ASN A 59 -2.37 13.77 11.74
C ASN A 59 -2.04 14.64 10.51
N LEU A 60 -1.69 14.03 9.40
CA LEU A 60 -1.45 14.72 8.13
C LEU A 60 -2.75 15.24 7.52
N CYS A 61 -3.78 14.39 7.41
CA CYS A 61 -5.07 14.74 6.81
C CYS A 61 -5.95 15.61 7.71
N LYS A 62 -5.81 15.52 9.04
CA LYS A 62 -6.54 16.29 10.07
C LYS A 62 -8.06 16.21 9.93
N ILE A 63 -8.59 15.05 9.56
CA ILE A 63 -10.03 14.82 9.42
C ILE A 63 -10.65 14.75 10.82
N LYS A 64 -11.68 15.53 11.08
CA LYS A 64 -12.41 15.53 12.36
C LYS A 64 -13.21 14.23 12.55
N GLY A 65 -13.42 13.82 13.78
CA GLY A 65 -14.30 12.70 14.13
C GLY A 65 -13.57 11.45 14.63
N GLY A 66 -12.29 11.52 14.92
CA GLY A 66 -11.56 10.46 15.60
C GLY A 66 -11.95 10.34 17.09
N ARG A 67 -11.71 9.16 17.67
CA ARG A 67 -12.00 8.88 19.08
C ARG A 67 -11.02 9.63 20.01
N GLY A 68 -11.52 10.06 21.17
CA GLY A 68 -10.68 10.67 22.20
C GLY A 68 -10.03 11.99 21.80
N GLY A 69 -10.67 12.79 20.93
CA GLY A 69 -10.14 14.08 20.47
C GLY A 69 -9.06 13.98 19.39
N LYS A 70 -8.74 12.78 18.94
CA LYS A 70 -7.80 12.56 17.84
C LYS A 70 -8.45 12.85 16.47
N PHE A 71 -7.64 12.91 15.44
CA PHE A 71 -8.14 12.90 14.07
C PHE A 71 -8.63 11.51 13.66
N LYS A 72 -9.61 11.48 12.76
CA LYS A 72 -10.07 10.24 12.13
C LYS A 72 -8.98 9.68 11.21
N PHE A 73 -8.81 8.37 11.19
CA PHE A 73 -8.01 7.72 10.17
C PHE A 73 -8.65 7.95 8.79
N PRO A 74 -7.88 8.40 7.80
CA PRO A 74 -8.41 8.63 6.47
C PRO A 74 -8.80 7.30 5.81
N THR A 75 -9.84 7.32 4.99
CA THR A 75 -10.04 6.28 3.99
C THR A 75 -8.98 6.41 2.90
N LEU A 76 -8.80 5.37 2.08
CA LEU A 76 -7.86 5.43 0.94
C LEU A 76 -8.16 6.60 0.01
N SER A 77 -9.44 6.80 -0.32
CA SER A 77 -9.88 7.93 -1.16
C SER A 77 -9.57 9.30 -0.54
N GLU A 78 -9.85 9.45 0.76
CA GLU A 78 -9.54 10.70 1.47
C GLU A 78 -8.04 11.00 1.47
N LEU A 79 -7.21 9.97 1.70
CA LEU A 79 -5.76 10.10 1.69
C LEU A 79 -5.23 10.38 0.28
N TYR A 80 -5.76 9.70 -0.72
CA TYR A 80 -5.39 9.91 -2.12
C TYR A 80 -5.69 11.36 -2.57
N ILE A 81 -6.91 11.84 -2.30
CA ILE A 81 -7.32 13.22 -2.60
C ILE A 81 -6.44 14.23 -1.84
N PHE A 82 -6.12 13.92 -0.57
CA PHE A 82 -5.24 14.79 0.21
C PHE A 82 -3.85 14.91 -0.42
N VAL A 83 -3.26 13.80 -0.86
CA VAL A 83 -1.90 13.74 -1.40
C VAL A 83 -1.82 14.35 -2.81
N PHE A 84 -2.72 13.95 -3.70
CA PHE A 84 -2.63 14.29 -5.13
C PHE A 84 -3.52 15.46 -5.55
N LYS A 85 -4.48 15.86 -4.72
CA LYS A 85 -5.51 16.87 -5.06
C LYS A 85 -6.36 16.49 -6.29
N GLU A 86 -6.47 15.20 -6.54
CA GLU A 86 -7.23 14.59 -7.62
C GLU A 86 -8.31 13.68 -7.05
N ASN A 87 -9.43 13.53 -7.76
CA ASN A 87 -10.45 12.57 -7.37
C ASN A 87 -9.96 11.14 -7.60
N PHE A 88 -10.44 10.23 -6.75
CA PHE A 88 -10.25 8.80 -6.90
C PHE A 88 -11.58 8.16 -7.35
N ASP A 89 -11.82 8.17 -8.65
CA ASP A 89 -13.13 7.84 -9.23
C ASP A 89 -13.40 6.32 -9.29
N GLU A 90 -12.37 5.48 -9.22
CA GLU A 90 -12.50 4.01 -9.29
C GLU A 90 -12.38 3.32 -7.91
N ALA A 91 -12.67 4.03 -6.82
CA ALA A 91 -12.67 3.47 -5.48
C ALA A 91 -13.56 2.20 -5.40
N HIS A 92 -13.09 1.20 -4.63
CA HIS A 92 -13.71 -0.13 -4.49
C HIS A 92 -13.48 -1.10 -5.66
N ASN A 93 -12.65 -0.75 -6.63
CA ASN A 93 -12.07 -1.71 -7.55
C ASN A 93 -10.71 -2.17 -6.98
N ALA A 94 -10.55 -3.46 -6.72
CA ALA A 94 -9.35 -3.99 -6.06
C ALA A 94 -8.04 -3.61 -6.76
N ALA A 95 -8.01 -3.60 -8.08
CA ALA A 95 -6.83 -3.20 -8.84
C ALA A 95 -6.53 -1.69 -8.70
N ALA A 96 -7.58 -0.87 -8.75
CA ALA A 96 -7.46 0.58 -8.55
C ALA A 96 -7.05 0.92 -7.11
N ASP A 97 -7.58 0.20 -6.12
CA ASP A 97 -7.22 0.38 -4.71
C ASP A 97 -5.74 0.02 -4.45
N VAL A 98 -5.23 -1.05 -5.07
CA VAL A 98 -3.80 -1.42 -5.00
C VAL A 98 -2.92 -0.35 -5.66
N GLU A 99 -3.31 0.14 -6.82
CA GLU A 99 -2.60 1.23 -7.51
C GLU A 99 -2.58 2.51 -6.67
N ALA A 100 -3.73 2.92 -6.15
CA ALA A 100 -3.86 4.11 -5.31
C ALA A 100 -3.02 3.99 -4.04
N THR A 101 -3.06 2.82 -3.37
CA THR A 101 -2.24 2.56 -2.17
C THR A 101 -0.75 2.66 -2.49
N SER A 102 -0.30 2.09 -3.60
CA SER A 102 1.10 2.12 -4.03
C SER A 102 1.56 3.54 -4.32
N ARG A 103 0.76 4.32 -5.05
CA ARG A 103 1.05 5.72 -5.37
C ARG A 103 1.14 6.58 -4.12
N VAL A 104 0.14 6.47 -3.23
CA VAL A 104 0.10 7.21 -1.96
C VAL A 104 1.31 6.87 -1.09
N PHE A 105 1.62 5.59 -0.93
CA PHE A 105 2.75 5.14 -0.14
C PHE A 105 4.07 5.74 -0.64
N LEU A 106 4.37 5.62 -1.92
CA LEU A 106 5.60 6.13 -2.53
C LEU A 106 5.69 7.65 -2.42
N GLU A 107 4.59 8.35 -2.64
CA GLU A 107 4.57 9.82 -2.55
C GLU A 107 4.76 10.30 -1.11
N LEU A 108 4.15 9.65 -0.13
CA LEU A 108 4.34 9.98 1.28
C LEU A 108 5.77 9.74 1.76
N LEU A 109 6.42 8.68 1.28
CA LEU A 109 7.86 8.46 1.53
C LEU A 109 8.70 9.58 0.88
N ARG A 110 8.42 9.91 -0.38
CA ARG A 110 9.12 10.97 -1.11
C ARG A 110 9.02 12.33 -0.41
N LEU A 111 7.86 12.62 0.16
CA LEU A 111 7.59 13.88 0.87
C LEU A 111 8.06 13.86 2.33
N ASP A 112 8.65 12.76 2.80
CA ASP A 112 9.02 12.57 4.22
C ASP A 112 7.83 12.77 5.18
N LYS A 113 6.67 12.21 4.81
CA LYS A 113 5.41 12.29 5.55
C LYS A 113 4.95 10.94 6.13
N LEU A 114 5.65 9.87 5.82
CA LEU A 114 5.44 8.54 6.35
C LEU A 114 6.79 7.94 6.76
N HIS A 115 6.87 7.47 8.01
CA HIS A 115 8.09 6.93 8.60
C HIS A 115 7.82 5.50 9.11
N PRO A 116 7.73 4.51 8.21
CA PRO A 116 7.44 3.15 8.64
C PRO A 116 8.50 2.65 9.59
N SER A 117 8.11 2.20 10.79
CA SER A 117 9.03 1.60 11.76
C SER A 117 9.76 0.39 11.20
N ALA A 118 9.14 -0.29 10.22
CA ALA A 118 9.76 -1.39 9.48
C ALA A 118 11.07 -0.97 8.77
N PHE A 119 11.27 0.33 8.51
CA PHE A 119 12.45 0.88 7.84
C PHE A 119 13.44 1.57 8.78
N GLU A 120 13.24 1.55 10.11
CA GLU A 120 14.09 2.28 11.06
C GLU A 120 15.58 1.96 10.91
N ASN A 121 15.92 0.71 10.58
CA ASN A 121 17.29 0.28 10.32
C ASN A 121 17.73 0.44 8.86
N GLN A 122 16.87 0.97 7.97
CA GLN A 122 17.09 1.06 6.52
C GLN A 122 16.80 2.47 5.98
N LYS A 123 16.63 3.47 6.85
CA LYS A 123 16.29 4.86 6.43
C LYS A 123 17.26 5.41 5.39
N LEU A 124 18.58 5.18 5.58
CA LEU A 124 19.60 5.64 4.63
C LEU A 124 19.50 4.90 3.30
N GLU A 125 19.34 3.58 3.34
CA GLU A 125 19.24 2.74 2.13
C GLU A 125 17.97 3.05 1.34
N THR A 126 16.85 3.30 2.02
CA THR A 126 15.59 3.69 1.39
C THR A 126 15.68 5.09 0.78
N ALA A 127 16.26 6.05 1.48
CA ALA A 127 16.51 7.39 0.95
C ALA A 127 17.44 7.33 -0.27
N GLU A 128 18.54 6.57 -0.22
CA GLU A 128 19.43 6.37 -1.36
C GLU A 128 18.75 5.68 -2.55
N ILE A 129 17.88 4.71 -2.31
CA ILE A 129 17.10 4.05 -3.38
C ILE A 129 16.10 5.04 -3.98
N LEU A 130 15.47 5.88 -3.18
CA LEU A 130 14.54 6.91 -3.63
C LEU A 130 15.25 8.04 -4.39
N GLU A 131 16.48 8.40 -3.97
CA GLU A 131 17.31 9.38 -4.68
C GLU A 131 17.89 8.84 -5.97
N LYS A 132 18.37 7.59 -5.97
CA LYS A 132 18.95 6.93 -7.16
C LYS A 132 17.90 6.55 -8.19
N ARG A 133 16.68 6.22 -7.78
CA ARG A 133 15.56 6.10 -8.70
C ARG A 133 15.09 7.50 -9.03
N ASN A 134 15.38 7.94 -10.26
CA ASN A 134 14.90 9.18 -10.80
C ASN A 134 13.48 9.46 -10.24
N PRO A 135 13.28 10.52 -9.44
CA PRO A 135 11.96 10.84 -8.86
C PRO A 135 10.87 10.94 -9.94
N PHE A 136 11.23 11.25 -11.19
CA PHE A 136 10.34 11.13 -12.34
C PHE A 136 9.94 9.66 -12.65
N GLN A 137 10.73 8.63 -12.33
CA GLN A 137 10.30 7.24 -12.48
C GLN A 137 9.36 6.78 -11.35
N LEU A 138 9.45 7.34 -10.16
CA LEU A 138 8.47 7.14 -9.09
C LEU A 138 7.18 7.93 -9.38
N ILE A 139 7.29 9.10 -9.99
CA ILE A 139 6.16 9.89 -10.52
C ILE A 139 5.61 9.25 -11.80
N ALA A 140 6.41 8.49 -12.53
CA ALA A 140 6.04 7.77 -13.75
C ALA A 140 5.23 6.48 -13.50
N LEU A 141 5.04 6.09 -12.25
CA LEU A 141 3.92 5.26 -11.81
C LEU A 141 2.61 6.08 -11.77
N THR A 142 2.58 7.25 -12.45
CA THR A 142 1.35 7.98 -12.70
C THR A 142 0.45 7.18 -13.63
N HIS A 143 -0.85 7.35 -13.46
CA HIS A 143 -1.94 6.74 -14.22
C HIS A 143 -1.70 6.63 -15.74
N GLN A 144 -0.93 7.52 -16.36
CA GLN A 144 -0.59 7.49 -17.80
C GLN A 144 0.37 6.35 -18.17
N ASN A 145 1.33 6.01 -17.32
CA ASN A 145 2.31 4.94 -17.61
C ASN A 145 1.77 3.55 -17.30
N PHE A 146 0.84 3.43 -16.34
CA PHE A 146 0.09 2.21 -16.11
C PHE A 146 -0.84 1.87 -17.28
N LYS A 147 -1.50 2.86 -17.89
CA LYS A 147 -2.30 2.66 -19.12
C LYS A 147 -1.45 2.19 -20.31
N LEU A 148 -0.22 2.67 -20.42
CA LEU A 148 0.72 2.23 -21.47
C LEU A 148 1.18 0.79 -21.25
N ALA A 149 1.47 0.40 -20.00
CA ALA A 149 1.85 -0.97 -19.65
C ALA A 149 0.70 -1.97 -19.84
N SER A 150 -0.54 -1.60 -19.48
CA SER A 150 -1.72 -2.45 -19.69
C SER A 150 -2.10 -2.62 -21.16
N ASN A 151 -1.74 -1.67 -22.03
CA ASN A 151 -1.97 -1.77 -23.47
C ASN A 151 -0.86 -2.55 -24.19
N ALA A 152 0.35 -2.64 -23.63
CA ALA A 152 1.45 -3.42 -24.19
C ALA A 152 1.28 -4.94 -24.03
N THR A 153 0.43 -5.38 -23.12
CA THR A 153 0.11 -6.80 -22.91
C THR A 153 -1.08 -7.32 -23.74
N LYS A 154 -1.65 -6.47 -24.61
CA LYS A 154 -2.79 -6.83 -25.47
C LYS A 154 -2.45 -6.99 -26.96
N ASN A 155 -1.15 -7.04 -27.31
CA ASN A 155 -0.70 -7.35 -28.67
C ASN A 155 0.04 -8.69 -28.70
#